data_3f7cb30e741a4280e099b45bb64f7c2a
#
_entry.id   3f7cb30e741a4280e099b45bb64f7c2a
#
_cell.length_a   1.000
_cell.length_b   1.000
_cell.length_c   1.000
_cell.angle_alpha   90.00
_cell.angle_beta   90.00
_cell.angle_gamma   90.00
#
_symmetry.space_group_name_H-M   'P 1'
#
loop_
_entity.id
_entity.type
_entity.pdbx_description
1 polymer ?
#
loop_
_entity_poly.entity_id
_entity_poly.type
_entity_poly.pdbx_seq_one_letter_code
_entity_poly.pdbx_strand_id
1 'polypeptide(L)'
;MPRLRLGVALLVPPPVADEVDVLRRACGDDEPARIGPHLTLVPPVNVREDRLGDALAVLRSAAGRTRPITVTLGPPATFLPVNPVLYLGVGGEVDAVRALRDRVFVEPLARSLTWPFHPHVTVRDGGEPERLEAAVTALAGYRVEVTFERVHLLREERDDEGRRRWCPLADATLAAPAVIGRGGLELELTVTDALDPAGRAFQRRELAMFDHDRRGATVPRDLVVTARRDGEVVGTARGWTSGPSAHLGDLIVAAAHRRQGVGAHLVAAFLSEAVQRGCHRAWAQTEAGGPAEAFWRRLGWIGEHRLEAYDEGRDLLQLRRELH
;
A
#
# COMPACT_ATOMS: atom_id res chain seq x y z
N MET A 1 -15.38 11.74 24.35
CA MET A 1 -14.80 10.75 23.44
C MET A 1 -13.33 10.60 23.76
N PRO A 2 -12.80 9.37 23.80
CA PRO A 2 -11.40 9.12 24.10
C PRO A 2 -10.50 9.80 23.06
N ARG A 3 -9.29 10.15 23.50
CA ARG A 3 -8.26 10.77 22.65
C ARG A 3 -7.01 9.94 22.66
N LEU A 4 -6.41 9.77 21.51
CA LEU A 4 -5.11 9.16 21.32
C LEU A 4 -4.06 10.27 21.26
N ARG A 5 -2.94 10.08 21.97
CA ARG A 5 -1.80 10.97 21.85
C ARG A 5 -0.88 10.42 20.76
N LEU A 6 -0.85 11.10 19.62
CA LEU A 6 -0.17 10.66 18.40
C LEU A 6 0.99 11.59 18.05
N GLY A 7 1.94 11.09 17.28
CA GLY A 7 3.02 11.86 16.66
C GLY A 7 3.40 11.23 15.32
N VAL A 8 4.08 11.97 14.45
CA VAL A 8 4.60 11.42 13.18
C VAL A 8 6.09 11.62 13.14
N ALA A 9 6.83 10.56 12.83
CA ALA A 9 8.29 10.59 12.77
C ALA A 9 8.86 9.71 11.65
N LEU A 10 10.08 10.01 11.27
CA LEU A 10 10.97 9.13 10.54
C LEU A 10 11.85 8.43 11.59
N LEU A 11 11.69 7.11 11.76
CA LEU A 11 12.56 6.34 12.64
C LEU A 11 13.87 6.06 11.91
N VAL A 12 14.99 6.28 12.60
CA VAL A 12 16.31 5.97 12.05
C VAL A 12 16.44 4.46 11.90
N PRO A 13 16.74 3.92 10.71
CA PRO A 13 16.86 2.48 10.51
C PRO A 13 18.20 1.93 11.05
N PRO A 14 18.28 0.62 11.38
CA PRO A 14 19.54 -0.07 11.60
C PRO A 14 20.44 -0.02 10.34
N PRO A 15 21.77 -0.05 10.47
CA PRO A 15 22.52 -0.07 11.75
C PRO A 15 22.69 1.30 12.40
N VAL A 16 22.30 2.38 11.72
CA VAL A 16 22.52 3.77 12.21
C VAL A 16 21.74 4.04 13.51
N ALA A 17 20.55 3.43 13.67
CA ALA A 17 19.80 3.54 14.92
C ALA A 17 20.61 3.07 16.13
N ASP A 18 21.28 1.92 16.00
CA ASP A 18 22.09 1.35 17.09
C ASP A 18 23.28 2.26 17.45
N GLU A 19 23.90 2.85 16.42
CA GLU A 19 25.00 3.81 16.59
C GLU A 19 24.53 5.08 17.32
N VAL A 20 23.39 5.65 16.92
CA VAL A 20 22.82 6.83 17.59
C VAL A 20 22.37 6.49 19.01
N ASP A 21 21.87 5.29 19.28
CA ASP A 21 21.53 4.86 20.65
C ASP A 21 22.75 4.72 21.55
N VAL A 22 23.90 4.30 21.01
CA VAL A 22 25.17 4.33 21.74
C VAL A 22 25.56 5.77 22.09
N LEU A 23 25.44 6.72 21.15
CA LEU A 23 25.70 8.14 21.41
C LEU A 23 24.76 8.70 22.48
N ARG A 24 23.46 8.39 22.42
CA ARG A 24 22.47 8.82 23.41
C ARG A 24 22.85 8.37 24.80
N ARG A 25 23.20 7.09 24.98
CA ARG A 25 23.68 6.57 26.30
C ARG A 25 24.97 7.23 26.74
N ALA A 26 25.93 7.40 25.83
CA ALA A 26 27.21 8.06 26.15
C ALA A 26 27.04 9.54 26.56
N CYS A 27 26.07 10.23 25.99
CA CYS A 27 25.70 11.60 26.34
C CYS A 27 24.78 11.69 27.57
N GLY A 28 24.39 10.55 28.18
CA GLY A 28 23.61 10.49 29.41
C GLY A 28 22.12 10.66 29.21
N ASP A 29 21.55 10.14 28.08
CA ASP A 29 20.10 9.98 27.94
C ASP A 29 19.61 8.92 28.91
N ASP A 30 18.75 9.32 29.84
CA ASP A 30 18.27 8.45 30.93
C ASP A 30 17.14 7.55 30.52
N GLU A 31 16.45 7.86 29.39
CA GLU A 31 15.28 7.12 28.91
C GLU A 31 15.38 6.75 27.41
N PRO A 32 16.46 6.12 26.94
CA PRO A 32 16.61 5.79 25.51
C PRO A 32 15.50 4.86 24.99
N ALA A 33 14.92 4.04 25.87
CA ALA A 33 13.82 3.14 25.55
C ALA A 33 12.46 3.83 25.40
N ARG A 34 12.33 5.13 25.74
CA ARG A 34 11.09 5.88 25.60
C ARG A 34 10.66 6.01 24.12
N ILE A 35 11.63 6.21 23.26
CA ILE A 35 11.46 6.26 21.80
C ILE A 35 12.82 6.02 21.16
N GLY A 36 12.88 5.20 20.11
CA GLY A 36 14.11 5.01 19.33
C GLY A 36 14.58 6.30 18.64
N PRO A 37 15.80 6.33 18.11
CA PRO A 37 16.31 7.48 17.35
C PRO A 37 15.35 7.85 16.20
N HIS A 38 14.97 9.13 16.14
CA HIS A 38 13.95 9.57 15.19
C HIS A 38 14.07 11.05 14.83
N LEU A 39 13.53 11.40 13.67
CA LEU A 39 13.29 12.77 13.25
C LEU A 39 11.78 13.06 13.35
N THR A 40 11.41 13.94 14.24
CA THR A 40 9.99 14.32 14.45
C THR A 40 9.48 15.17 13.31
N LEU A 41 8.39 14.74 12.64
CA LEU A 41 7.66 15.53 11.65
C LEU A 41 6.45 16.24 12.26
N VAL A 42 5.71 15.52 13.10
CA VAL A 42 4.57 16.06 13.85
C VAL A 42 4.80 15.79 15.33
N PRO A 43 4.96 16.85 16.16
CA PRO A 43 5.11 16.67 17.60
C PRO A 43 3.81 16.14 18.21
N PRO A 44 3.84 15.65 19.47
CA PRO A 44 2.68 15.06 20.12
C PRO A 44 1.40 15.89 19.98
N VAL A 45 0.35 15.28 19.43
CA VAL A 45 -0.98 15.86 19.22
C VAL A 45 -2.05 14.94 19.78
N ASN A 46 -3.14 15.50 20.34
CA ASN A 46 -4.26 14.74 20.85
C ASN A 46 -5.35 14.62 19.76
N VAL A 47 -5.46 13.45 19.16
CA VAL A 47 -6.46 13.15 18.12
C VAL A 47 -7.62 12.37 18.74
N ARG A 48 -8.84 12.67 18.37
CA ARG A 48 -10.00 11.87 18.77
C ARG A 48 -9.90 10.49 18.13
N GLU A 49 -10.29 9.45 18.86
CA GLU A 49 -10.17 8.05 18.39
C GLU A 49 -10.97 7.80 17.10
N ASP A 50 -12.15 8.43 16.96
CA ASP A 50 -12.97 8.36 15.75
C ASP A 50 -12.33 9.03 14.51
N ARG A 51 -11.29 9.88 14.71
CA ARG A 51 -10.50 10.51 13.64
C ARG A 51 -9.20 9.76 13.30
N LEU A 52 -8.97 8.59 13.90
CA LEU A 52 -7.77 7.79 13.60
C LEU A 52 -7.69 7.40 12.12
N GLY A 53 -8.84 7.05 11.52
CA GLY A 53 -8.92 6.74 10.07
C GLY A 53 -8.42 7.88 9.20
N ASP A 54 -8.76 9.12 9.55
CA ASP A 54 -8.29 10.33 8.83
C ASP A 54 -6.78 10.51 8.98
N ALA A 55 -6.23 10.32 10.19
CA ALA A 55 -4.79 10.39 10.42
C ALA A 55 -4.01 9.36 9.60
N LEU A 56 -4.53 8.13 9.49
CA LEU A 56 -3.96 7.08 8.64
C LEU A 56 -4.06 7.43 7.14
N ALA A 57 -5.14 8.05 6.71
CA ALA A 57 -5.29 8.52 5.32
C ALA A 57 -4.30 9.63 4.97
N VAL A 58 -4.06 10.57 5.88
CA VAL A 58 -3.04 11.61 5.74
C VAL A 58 -1.65 10.98 5.60
N LEU A 59 -1.30 10.04 6.49
CA LEU A 59 0.00 9.35 6.44
C LEU A 59 0.22 8.66 5.08
N ARG A 60 -0.77 7.89 4.61
CA ARG A 60 -0.74 7.19 3.31
C ARG A 60 -0.58 8.13 2.14
N SER A 61 -1.39 9.19 2.10
CA SER A 61 -1.35 10.19 1.03
C SER A 61 0.00 10.91 0.97
N ALA A 62 0.57 11.26 2.12
CA ALA A 62 1.87 11.91 2.21
C ALA A 62 3.00 10.98 1.75
N ALA A 63 2.98 9.73 2.21
CA ALA A 63 3.99 8.72 1.85
C ALA A 63 3.98 8.41 0.35
N GLY A 64 2.81 8.20 -0.26
CA GLY A 64 2.66 7.88 -1.68
C GLY A 64 3.14 9.00 -2.64
N ARG A 65 3.35 10.21 -2.11
CA ARG A 65 3.84 11.38 -2.87
C ARG A 65 5.28 11.75 -2.53
N THR A 66 5.97 10.91 -1.78
CA THR A 66 7.32 11.21 -1.30
C THR A 66 8.24 10.04 -1.62
N ARG A 67 9.34 10.27 -2.32
CA ARG A 67 10.39 9.27 -2.52
C ARG A 67 11.11 8.98 -1.20
N PRO A 68 11.81 7.84 -1.08
CA PRO A 68 12.79 7.65 -0.01
C PRO A 68 13.71 8.87 0.09
N ILE A 69 14.00 9.29 1.32
CA ILE A 69 14.73 10.54 1.62
C ILE A 69 16.09 10.19 2.20
N THR A 70 17.16 10.61 1.54
CA THR A 70 18.52 10.43 2.03
C THR A 70 19.03 11.72 2.67
N VAL A 71 19.44 11.62 3.92
CA VAL A 71 19.98 12.74 4.71
C VAL A 71 21.31 12.38 5.39
N THR A 72 22.05 13.40 5.76
CA THR A 72 23.21 13.27 6.66
C THR A 72 22.81 13.71 8.06
N LEU A 73 22.98 12.85 9.06
CA LEU A 73 22.82 13.18 10.47
C LEU A 73 24.15 13.68 11.02
N GLY A 74 24.13 14.84 11.68
CA GLY A 74 25.30 15.51 12.20
C GLY A 74 25.71 16.74 11.36
N PRO A 75 26.64 17.57 11.89
CA PRO A 75 27.27 17.48 13.20
C PRO A 75 26.28 17.67 14.35
N PRO A 76 26.63 17.27 15.58
CA PRO A 76 25.84 17.61 16.75
C PRO A 76 25.80 19.11 16.98
N ALA A 77 24.71 19.59 17.53
CA ALA A 77 24.47 20.97 17.92
C ALA A 77 23.53 21.01 19.13
N THR A 78 23.29 22.20 19.69
CA THR A 78 22.36 22.42 20.80
C THR A 78 21.35 23.51 20.47
N PHE A 79 20.23 23.52 21.18
CA PHE A 79 19.30 24.65 21.17
C PHE A 79 19.59 25.66 22.30
N LEU A 80 20.75 25.58 22.97
CA LEU A 80 21.15 26.56 23.96
C LEU A 80 21.22 27.98 23.37
N PRO A 81 20.95 29.03 24.15
CA PRO A 81 20.51 28.99 25.54
C PRO A 81 19.01 28.76 25.73
N VAL A 82 18.23 28.59 24.67
CA VAL A 82 16.76 28.54 24.71
C VAL A 82 16.26 27.22 25.30
N ASN A 83 16.86 26.11 24.92
CA ASN A 83 16.49 24.79 25.39
C ASN A 83 17.74 23.90 25.50
N PRO A 84 18.01 23.22 26.65
CA PRO A 84 19.16 22.35 26.84
C PRO A 84 19.00 21.00 26.14
N VAL A 85 18.91 21.00 24.82
CA VAL A 85 18.82 19.80 23.99
C VAL A 85 20.07 19.67 23.13
N LEU A 86 20.68 18.47 23.18
CA LEU A 86 21.72 18.04 22.24
C LEU A 86 21.07 17.24 21.11
N TYR A 87 21.36 17.57 19.87
CA TYR A 87 20.80 16.89 18.71
C TYR A 87 21.83 16.75 17.57
N LEU A 88 21.58 15.80 16.67
CA LEU A 88 22.25 15.71 15.39
C LEU A 88 21.51 16.60 14.39
N GLY A 89 22.20 17.53 13.76
CA GLY A 89 21.66 18.33 12.67
C GLY A 89 21.33 17.44 11.46
N VAL A 90 20.48 17.91 10.58
CA VAL A 90 20.07 17.19 9.37
C VAL A 90 20.54 17.97 8.15
N GLY A 91 21.37 17.33 7.32
CA GLY A 91 21.84 17.82 6.03
C GLY A 91 21.30 16.97 4.86
N GLY A 92 21.73 17.27 3.63
CA GLY A 92 21.28 16.52 2.45
C GLY A 92 19.88 16.94 2.00
N GLU A 93 18.98 15.99 1.77
CA GLU A 93 17.63 16.25 1.22
C GLU A 93 16.65 16.89 2.25
N VAL A 94 17.08 17.94 2.95
CA VAL A 94 16.28 18.62 4.00
C VAL A 94 14.95 19.16 3.45
N ASP A 95 14.92 19.62 2.20
CA ASP A 95 13.68 20.13 1.59
C ASP A 95 12.66 19.03 1.33
N ALA A 96 13.11 17.80 1.06
CA ALA A 96 12.22 16.64 0.97
C ALA A 96 11.63 16.30 2.35
N VAL A 97 12.41 16.39 3.44
CA VAL A 97 11.92 16.25 4.81
C VAL A 97 10.87 17.32 5.14
N ARG A 98 11.11 18.58 4.78
CA ARG A 98 10.14 19.68 4.98
C ARG A 98 8.86 19.45 4.18
N ALA A 99 8.98 19.05 2.92
CA ALA A 99 7.84 18.76 2.07
C ALA A 99 7.00 17.59 2.60
N LEU A 100 7.62 16.51 3.11
CA LEU A 100 6.91 15.42 3.77
C LEU A 100 6.21 15.91 5.03
N ARG A 101 6.93 16.68 5.86
CA ARG A 101 6.35 17.27 7.07
C ARG A 101 5.11 18.11 6.76
N ASP A 102 5.14 18.96 5.75
CA ASP A 102 4.00 19.81 5.40
C ASP A 102 2.79 18.99 4.90
N ARG A 103 3.03 17.84 4.27
CA ARG A 103 1.97 16.91 3.88
C ARG A 103 1.34 16.17 5.05
N VAL A 104 2.09 15.86 6.11
CA VAL A 104 1.56 15.16 7.29
C VAL A 104 1.06 16.12 8.37
N PHE A 105 1.49 17.40 8.37
CA PHE A 105 1.12 18.38 9.38
C PHE A 105 -0.19 19.12 9.01
N VAL A 106 -1.22 18.33 8.73
CA VAL A 106 -2.58 18.79 8.41
C VAL A 106 -3.59 18.13 9.35
N GLU A 107 -4.83 18.62 9.40
CA GLU A 107 -5.87 17.98 10.21
C GLU A 107 -6.04 16.49 9.87
N PRO A 108 -6.17 15.58 10.86
CA PRO A 108 -6.31 15.83 12.31
C PRO A 108 -4.99 15.91 13.08
N LEU A 109 -3.82 15.91 12.39
CA LEU A 109 -2.48 15.88 12.98
C LEU A 109 -1.89 17.29 13.17
N ALA A 110 -2.54 18.32 12.66
CA ALA A 110 -2.11 19.70 12.86
C ALA A 110 -2.36 20.20 14.29
N ARG A 111 -1.47 21.06 14.75
CA ARG A 111 -1.59 21.79 16.02
C ARG A 111 -0.83 23.12 15.97
N SER A 112 -1.13 24.05 16.87
CA SER A 112 -0.31 25.24 17.06
C SER A 112 1.09 24.84 17.56
N LEU A 113 2.14 25.44 16.98
CA LEU A 113 3.52 25.26 17.36
C LEU A 113 4.07 26.50 18.04
N THR A 114 4.89 26.30 19.05
CA THR A 114 5.60 27.40 19.73
C THR A 114 6.85 27.83 18.94
N TRP A 115 7.48 26.86 18.25
CA TRP A 115 8.74 27.05 17.52
C TRP A 115 8.61 26.63 16.06
N PRO A 116 9.34 27.25 15.14
CA PRO A 116 9.41 26.81 13.76
C PRO A 116 9.99 25.40 13.67
N PHE A 117 9.63 24.68 12.60
CA PHE A 117 10.15 23.35 12.37
C PHE A 117 11.66 23.39 12.07
N HIS A 118 12.42 22.70 12.90
CA HIS A 118 13.84 22.47 12.70
C HIS A 118 14.10 20.95 12.66
N PRO A 119 14.46 20.36 11.51
CA PRO A 119 14.70 18.93 11.41
C PRO A 119 15.97 18.54 12.20
N HIS A 120 15.83 17.59 13.11
CA HIS A 120 16.92 17.11 13.97
C HIS A 120 16.60 15.71 14.50
N VAL A 121 17.65 15.00 14.94
CA VAL A 121 17.53 13.77 15.72
C VAL A 121 18.09 14.05 17.12
N THR A 122 17.23 13.98 18.13
CA THR A 122 17.63 14.25 19.53
C THR A 122 18.58 13.18 20.05
N VAL A 123 19.69 13.60 20.61
CA VAL A 123 20.65 12.75 21.32
C VAL A 123 20.37 12.78 22.82
N ARG A 124 20.13 13.98 23.38
CA ARG A 124 19.77 14.15 24.79
C ARG A 124 18.80 15.32 24.96
N ASP A 125 17.78 15.11 25.76
CA ASP A 125 16.83 16.14 26.18
C ASP A 125 17.13 16.49 27.65
N GLY A 126 17.50 17.74 27.91
CA GLY A 126 17.98 18.21 29.23
C GLY A 126 19.47 17.97 29.46
N GLY A 127 19.96 18.55 30.54
CA GLY A 127 21.36 18.43 31.00
C GLY A 127 22.04 19.79 31.23
N GLU A 128 23.19 19.71 31.88
CA GLU A 128 24.00 20.91 32.16
C GLU A 128 24.61 21.48 30.87
N PRO A 129 24.50 22.81 30.62
CA PRO A 129 24.97 23.44 29.39
C PRO A 129 26.42 23.09 29.02
N GLU A 130 27.32 23.10 29.99
CA GLU A 130 28.74 22.81 29.78
C GLU A 130 28.98 21.38 29.29
N ARG A 131 28.17 20.42 29.75
CA ARG A 131 28.26 19.02 29.28
C ARG A 131 27.74 18.86 27.85
N LEU A 132 26.68 19.60 27.49
CA LEU A 132 26.14 19.57 26.14
C LEU A 132 27.14 20.22 25.16
N GLU A 133 27.79 21.34 25.53
CA GLU A 133 28.80 21.99 24.70
C GLU A 133 30.07 21.12 24.56
N ALA A 134 30.50 20.45 25.64
CA ALA A 134 31.59 19.49 25.58
C ALA A 134 31.27 18.32 24.62
N ALA A 135 30.03 17.79 24.64
CA ALA A 135 29.59 16.75 23.72
C ALA A 135 29.59 17.24 22.26
N VAL A 136 29.13 18.47 21.99
CA VAL A 136 29.21 19.07 20.64
C VAL A 136 30.64 19.11 20.14
N THR A 137 31.58 19.55 21.02
CA THR A 137 33.00 19.64 20.69
C THR A 137 33.61 18.25 20.43
N ALA A 138 33.33 17.29 21.31
CA ALA A 138 33.87 15.93 21.20
C ALA A 138 33.37 15.18 19.95
N LEU A 139 32.16 15.46 19.54
CA LEU A 139 31.49 14.80 18.39
C LEU A 139 31.44 15.69 17.14
N ALA A 140 32.22 16.78 17.07
CA ALA A 140 32.15 17.74 15.95
C ALA A 140 32.37 17.13 14.57
N GLY A 141 33.10 16.00 14.49
CA GLY A 141 33.34 15.25 13.26
C GLY A 141 32.27 14.22 12.93
N TYR A 142 31.31 13.97 13.81
CA TYR A 142 30.32 12.93 13.61
C TYR A 142 29.38 13.26 12.44
N ARG A 143 29.34 12.38 11.45
CA ARG A 143 28.47 12.44 10.29
C ARG A 143 28.12 11.02 9.86
N VAL A 144 26.86 10.73 9.63
CA VAL A 144 26.40 9.46 9.08
C VAL A 144 25.25 9.70 8.09
N GLU A 145 25.29 9.00 6.97
CA GLU A 145 24.21 9.03 5.98
C GLU A 145 23.13 8.03 6.37
N VAL A 146 21.88 8.43 6.19
CA VAL A 146 20.73 7.58 6.44
C VAL A 146 19.66 7.82 5.37
N THR A 147 19.07 6.73 4.88
CA THR A 147 17.91 6.78 3.98
C THR A 147 16.66 6.36 4.74
N PHE A 148 15.69 7.25 4.78
CA PHE A 148 14.37 6.95 5.33
C PHE A 148 13.48 6.41 4.22
N GLU A 149 13.03 5.18 4.38
CA GLU A 149 12.12 4.51 3.44
C GLU A 149 10.68 4.49 3.94
N ARG A 150 10.44 4.83 5.21
CA ARG A 150 9.12 4.75 5.86
C ARG A 150 8.87 5.97 6.74
N VAL A 151 7.61 6.39 6.80
CA VAL A 151 7.10 7.36 7.77
C VAL A 151 6.19 6.65 8.76
N HIS A 152 6.29 6.99 10.04
CA HIS A 152 5.62 6.28 11.13
C HIS A 152 4.62 7.19 11.84
N LEU A 153 3.43 6.66 12.12
CA LEU A 153 2.47 7.21 13.07
C LEU A 153 2.72 6.52 14.42
N LEU A 154 3.14 7.29 15.39
CA LEU A 154 3.47 6.81 16.74
C LEU A 154 2.31 7.11 17.69
N ARG A 155 2.10 6.23 18.67
CA ARG A 155 1.18 6.43 19.79
C ARG A 155 1.94 6.41 21.10
N GLU A 156 1.62 7.36 22.00
CA GLU A 156 2.10 7.32 23.38
C GLU A 156 1.34 6.24 24.16
N GLU A 157 2.07 5.33 24.73
CA GLU A 157 1.57 4.25 25.59
C GLU A 157 2.27 4.27 26.94
N ARG A 158 1.77 3.50 27.91
CA ARG A 158 2.47 3.25 29.16
C ARG A 158 2.85 1.78 29.20
N ASP A 159 4.12 1.52 29.59
CA ASP A 159 4.56 0.16 29.87
C ASP A 159 4.01 -0.35 31.22
N ASP A 160 4.32 -1.61 31.56
CA ASP A 160 3.86 -2.26 32.78
C ASP A 160 4.34 -1.57 34.07
N GLU A 161 5.40 -0.75 33.96
CA GLU A 161 5.94 0.06 35.07
C GLU A 161 5.38 1.49 35.07
N GLY A 162 4.41 1.79 34.17
CA GLY A 162 3.76 3.08 34.06
C GLY A 162 4.58 4.16 33.33
N ARG A 163 5.76 3.83 32.78
CA ARG A 163 6.62 4.75 32.05
C ARG A 163 6.03 5.00 30.66
N ARG A 164 6.17 6.22 30.16
CA ARG A 164 5.68 6.58 28.82
C ARG A 164 6.62 6.06 27.74
N ARG A 165 6.02 5.42 26.73
CA ARG A 165 6.71 4.96 25.51
C ARG A 165 5.98 5.41 24.27
N TRP A 166 6.73 5.64 23.20
CA TRP A 166 6.18 5.93 21.88
C TRP A 166 6.34 4.70 21.00
N CYS A 167 5.22 4.06 20.70
CA CYS A 167 5.18 2.83 19.93
C CYS A 167 4.65 3.10 18.52
N PRO A 168 5.21 2.49 17.48
CA PRO A 168 4.63 2.54 16.13
C PRO A 168 3.22 1.96 16.13
N LEU A 169 2.23 2.80 15.81
CA LEU A 169 0.84 2.39 15.59
C LEU A 169 0.61 1.97 14.14
N ALA A 170 1.22 2.68 13.21
CA ALA A 170 1.19 2.41 11.78
C ALA A 170 2.40 3.03 11.10
N ASP A 171 2.71 2.58 9.91
CA ASP A 171 3.72 3.17 9.04
C ASP A 171 3.30 3.12 7.58
N ALA A 172 4.00 3.86 6.72
CA ALA A 172 3.78 3.85 5.28
C ALA A 172 5.12 3.97 4.56
N THR A 173 5.32 3.15 3.53
CA THR A 173 6.50 3.21 2.67
C THR A 173 6.51 4.50 1.87
N LEU A 174 7.65 5.16 1.83
CA LEU A 174 7.88 6.34 0.99
C LEU A 174 8.15 5.86 -0.44
N ALA A 175 7.20 5.92 -1.25
CA ALA A 175 7.11 5.73 -2.71
C ALA A 175 5.69 5.32 -3.09
N ALA A 176 5.31 5.45 -4.31
CA ALA A 176 4.04 4.92 -4.80
C ALA A 176 4.22 3.48 -5.32
N PRO A 177 3.30 2.56 -5.01
CA PRO A 177 2.17 2.74 -4.10
C PRO A 177 2.59 2.64 -2.62
N ALA A 178 2.10 3.57 -1.80
CA ALA A 178 2.35 3.53 -0.36
C ALA A 178 1.35 2.58 0.33
N VAL A 179 1.88 1.72 1.20
CA VAL A 179 1.08 0.82 2.02
C VAL A 179 1.24 1.19 3.49
N ILE A 180 0.13 1.30 4.21
CA ILE A 180 0.15 1.53 5.65
C ILE A 180 0.13 0.18 6.36
N GLY A 181 1.23 -0.14 7.09
CA GLY A 181 1.27 -1.22 8.05
C GLY A 181 0.81 -0.77 9.43
N ARG A 182 0.25 -1.66 10.22
CA ARG A 182 0.00 -1.45 11.66
C ARG A 182 1.16 -2.02 12.44
N GLY A 183 1.64 -1.27 13.44
CA GLY A 183 2.70 -1.72 14.33
C GLY A 183 2.37 -3.08 14.95
N GLY A 184 3.35 -3.96 15.04
CA GLY A 184 3.22 -5.31 15.58
C GLY A 184 2.90 -6.41 14.55
N LEU A 185 2.67 -6.06 13.28
CA LEU A 185 2.61 -7.02 12.18
C LEU A 185 3.87 -6.82 11.32
N GLU A 186 4.82 -7.75 11.44
CA GLU A 186 5.97 -7.83 10.55
C GLU A 186 5.51 -8.42 9.21
N LEU A 187 4.95 -7.56 8.36
CA LEU A 187 4.51 -7.92 7.02
C LEU A 187 5.33 -7.13 5.99
N GLU A 188 6.05 -7.85 5.16
CA GLU A 188 6.59 -7.29 3.94
C GLU A 188 5.50 -7.32 2.85
N LEU A 189 5.13 -6.15 2.34
CA LEU A 189 4.14 -6.00 1.28
C LEU A 189 4.84 -5.54 0.00
N THR A 190 4.77 -6.37 -1.02
CA THR A 190 5.33 -6.07 -2.35
C THR A 190 4.20 -5.87 -3.35
N VAL A 191 4.29 -4.80 -4.16
CA VAL A 191 3.35 -4.53 -5.25
C VAL A 191 4.05 -4.82 -6.58
N THR A 192 3.50 -5.73 -7.36
CA THR A 192 4.03 -6.15 -8.65
C THR A 192 2.88 -6.39 -9.64
N ASP A 193 3.19 -6.38 -10.93
CA ASP A 193 2.19 -6.63 -12.00
C ASP A 193 1.79 -8.12 -12.09
N ALA A 194 2.55 -9.02 -11.47
CA ALA A 194 2.28 -10.45 -11.47
C ALA A 194 2.79 -11.13 -10.20
N LEU A 195 2.09 -12.18 -9.78
CA LEU A 195 2.57 -13.03 -8.69
C LEU A 195 3.84 -13.77 -9.12
N ASP A 196 4.79 -13.85 -8.23
CA ASP A 196 5.94 -14.72 -8.35
C ASP A 196 5.53 -16.23 -8.26
N PRO A 197 6.41 -17.18 -8.51
CA PRO A 197 6.08 -18.60 -8.42
C PRO A 197 5.57 -19.04 -7.04
N ALA A 198 6.11 -18.48 -5.96
CA ALA A 198 5.71 -18.80 -4.59
C ALA A 198 4.31 -18.24 -4.28
N GLY A 199 4.03 -17.00 -4.67
CA GLY A 199 2.71 -16.37 -4.54
C GLY A 199 1.63 -17.12 -5.33
N ARG A 200 1.94 -17.57 -6.56
CA ARG A 200 1.03 -18.40 -7.35
C ARG A 200 0.76 -19.77 -6.70
N ALA A 201 1.77 -20.39 -6.12
CA ALA A 201 1.62 -21.68 -5.43
C ALA A 201 0.77 -21.50 -4.15
N PHE A 202 1.03 -20.44 -3.37
CA PHE A 202 0.24 -20.06 -2.20
C PHE A 202 -1.22 -19.83 -2.56
N GLN A 203 -1.49 -18.95 -3.54
CA GLN A 203 -2.84 -18.63 -3.95
C GLN A 203 -3.63 -19.89 -4.39
N ARG A 204 -3.04 -20.76 -5.20
CA ARG A 204 -3.68 -22.01 -5.63
C ARG A 204 -4.03 -22.91 -4.45
N ARG A 205 -3.11 -23.06 -3.49
CA ARG A 205 -3.32 -23.92 -2.31
C ARG A 205 -4.45 -23.36 -1.45
N GLU A 206 -4.42 -22.09 -1.11
CA GLU A 206 -5.41 -21.47 -0.23
C GLU A 206 -6.82 -21.43 -0.89
N LEU A 207 -6.89 -21.12 -2.18
CA LEU A 207 -8.16 -21.16 -2.92
C LEU A 207 -8.72 -22.60 -2.98
N ALA A 208 -7.87 -23.61 -3.20
CA ALA A 208 -8.31 -25.00 -3.21
C ALA A 208 -8.85 -25.45 -1.84
N MET A 209 -8.22 -25.02 -0.73
CA MET A 209 -8.71 -25.28 0.62
C MET A 209 -10.04 -24.56 0.88
N PHE A 210 -10.13 -23.29 0.53
CA PHE A 210 -11.35 -22.49 0.70
C PHE A 210 -12.54 -23.04 -0.10
N ASP A 211 -12.30 -23.48 -1.35
CA ASP A 211 -13.33 -24.06 -2.20
C ASP A 211 -13.75 -25.47 -1.73
N HIS A 212 -12.79 -26.25 -1.20
CA HIS A 212 -13.07 -27.57 -0.64
C HIS A 212 -14.04 -27.51 0.53
N ASP A 213 -13.82 -26.55 1.44
CA ASP A 213 -14.67 -26.37 2.63
C ASP A 213 -16.08 -25.89 2.29
N ARG A 214 -16.26 -25.22 1.16
CA ARG A 214 -17.56 -24.62 0.78
C ARG A 214 -18.32 -25.35 -0.32
N ARG A 215 -17.65 -25.99 -1.29
CA ARG A 215 -18.28 -26.45 -2.53
C ARG A 215 -17.76 -27.78 -3.09
N GLY A 216 -16.77 -28.41 -2.42
CA GLY A 216 -15.96 -29.43 -3.07
C GLY A 216 -14.99 -28.78 -4.09
N ALA A 217 -13.79 -29.32 -4.22
CA ALA A 217 -12.70 -28.72 -4.99
C ALA A 217 -13.07 -28.53 -6.48
N THR A 218 -13.39 -27.31 -6.86
CA THR A 218 -13.57 -26.91 -8.27
C THR A 218 -12.41 -26.01 -8.69
N VAL A 219 -11.40 -26.61 -9.30
CA VAL A 219 -10.27 -25.86 -9.86
C VAL A 219 -10.71 -25.24 -11.19
N PRO A 220 -10.56 -23.92 -11.38
CA PRO A 220 -10.84 -23.30 -12.69
C PRO A 220 -9.98 -23.95 -13.78
N ARG A 221 -10.61 -24.27 -14.91
CA ARG A 221 -9.96 -24.88 -16.08
C ARG A 221 -10.10 -23.95 -17.27
N ASP A 222 -8.98 -23.55 -17.84
CA ASP A 222 -8.97 -22.72 -19.04
C ASP A 222 -9.73 -23.39 -20.18
N LEU A 223 -10.43 -22.56 -20.98
CA LEU A 223 -11.15 -22.96 -22.17
C LEU A 223 -10.87 -21.95 -23.28
N VAL A 224 -10.27 -22.44 -24.35
CA VAL A 224 -9.92 -21.64 -25.52
C VAL A 224 -10.45 -22.32 -26.77
N VAL A 225 -11.12 -21.52 -27.61
CA VAL A 225 -11.59 -21.93 -28.94
C VAL A 225 -10.91 -21.04 -29.97
N THR A 226 -10.33 -21.64 -31.00
CA THR A 226 -9.67 -20.92 -32.09
C THR A 226 -10.32 -21.25 -33.42
N ALA A 227 -10.81 -20.25 -34.14
CA ALA A 227 -11.29 -20.39 -35.50
C ALA A 227 -10.14 -20.16 -36.49
N ARG A 228 -10.01 -21.08 -37.47
CA ARG A 228 -9.03 -20.96 -38.55
C ARG A 228 -9.71 -21.04 -39.89
N ARG A 229 -9.18 -20.34 -40.87
CA ARG A 229 -9.57 -20.40 -42.29
C ARG A 229 -8.27 -20.43 -43.11
N ASP A 230 -8.12 -21.41 -43.98
CA ASP A 230 -6.92 -21.61 -44.81
C ASP A 230 -5.62 -21.65 -43.97
N GLY A 231 -5.69 -22.22 -42.77
CA GLY A 231 -4.55 -22.31 -41.83
C GLY A 231 -4.36 -21.08 -40.95
N GLU A 232 -4.89 -19.92 -41.32
CA GLU A 232 -4.74 -18.67 -40.56
C GLU A 232 -5.79 -18.55 -39.44
N VAL A 233 -5.40 -17.96 -38.30
CA VAL A 233 -6.31 -17.67 -37.19
C VAL A 233 -7.18 -16.46 -37.55
N VAL A 234 -8.49 -16.67 -37.63
CA VAL A 234 -9.47 -15.62 -37.94
C VAL A 234 -10.31 -15.18 -36.73
N GLY A 235 -10.19 -15.88 -35.60
CA GLY A 235 -10.83 -15.49 -34.36
C GLY A 235 -10.55 -16.43 -33.21
N THR A 236 -10.78 -15.95 -31.99
CA THR A 236 -10.59 -16.70 -30.74
C THR A 236 -11.69 -16.38 -29.74
N ALA A 237 -12.06 -17.38 -28.93
CA ALA A 237 -12.81 -17.21 -27.70
C ALA A 237 -12.02 -17.82 -26.55
N ARG A 238 -11.83 -17.07 -25.47
CA ARG A 238 -11.04 -17.48 -24.31
C ARG A 238 -11.79 -17.22 -23.03
N GLY A 239 -11.67 -18.13 -22.10
CA GLY A 239 -12.25 -18.02 -20.78
C GLY A 239 -11.89 -19.21 -19.92
N TRP A 240 -12.75 -19.56 -18.98
CA TRP A 240 -12.54 -20.68 -18.07
C TRP A 240 -13.86 -21.29 -17.60
N THR A 241 -13.82 -22.50 -17.08
CA THR A 241 -14.94 -23.18 -16.42
C THR A 241 -14.58 -23.47 -14.96
N SER A 242 -15.52 -23.29 -14.04
CA SER A 242 -15.37 -23.61 -12.62
C SER A 242 -16.71 -24.05 -12.05
N GLY A 243 -16.75 -25.31 -11.58
CA GLY A 243 -18.01 -25.91 -11.13
C GLY A 243 -19.11 -25.79 -12.18
N PRO A 244 -20.30 -25.30 -11.81
CA PRO A 244 -21.44 -25.20 -12.70
C PRO A 244 -21.40 -23.99 -13.65
N SER A 245 -20.34 -23.20 -13.65
CA SER A 245 -20.27 -21.91 -14.35
C SER A 245 -19.12 -21.85 -15.35
N ALA A 246 -19.37 -21.23 -16.50
CA ALA A 246 -18.36 -20.84 -17.48
C ALA A 246 -18.26 -19.33 -17.58
N HIS A 247 -17.04 -18.81 -17.69
CA HIS A 247 -16.76 -17.41 -17.98
C HIS A 247 -16.13 -17.27 -19.36
N LEU A 248 -16.75 -16.51 -20.24
CA LEU A 248 -16.19 -16.12 -21.53
C LEU A 248 -15.62 -14.70 -21.42
N GLY A 249 -14.28 -14.60 -21.24
CA GLY A 249 -13.57 -13.33 -21.04
C GLY A 249 -13.35 -12.58 -22.34
N ASP A 250 -12.70 -13.24 -23.31
CA ASP A 250 -12.31 -12.61 -24.57
C ASP A 250 -13.02 -13.28 -25.75
N LEU A 251 -13.57 -12.46 -26.65
CA LEU A 251 -14.08 -12.90 -27.94
C LEU A 251 -13.60 -11.93 -29.03
N ILE A 252 -12.67 -12.38 -29.84
CA ILE A 252 -12.03 -11.58 -30.88
C ILE A 252 -12.26 -12.22 -32.24
N VAL A 253 -12.64 -11.41 -33.22
CA VAL A 253 -12.75 -11.82 -34.64
C VAL A 253 -12.00 -10.78 -35.48
N ALA A 254 -11.08 -11.24 -36.33
CA ALA A 254 -10.35 -10.40 -37.27
C ALA A 254 -11.30 -9.53 -38.12
N ALA A 255 -10.95 -8.27 -38.30
CA ALA A 255 -11.85 -7.28 -38.95
C ALA A 255 -12.39 -7.75 -40.29
N ALA A 256 -11.54 -8.37 -41.14
CA ALA A 256 -11.92 -8.91 -42.46
C ALA A 256 -12.94 -10.08 -42.39
N HIS A 257 -13.07 -10.72 -41.23
CA HIS A 257 -13.94 -11.91 -41.04
C HIS A 257 -15.15 -11.62 -40.14
N ARG A 258 -15.37 -10.36 -39.75
CA ARG A 258 -16.53 -9.93 -38.99
C ARG A 258 -17.79 -10.00 -39.83
N ARG A 259 -18.96 -10.12 -39.17
CA ARG A 259 -20.29 -10.20 -39.78
C ARG A 259 -20.51 -11.43 -40.69
N GLN A 260 -19.61 -12.41 -40.66
CA GLN A 260 -19.65 -13.68 -41.39
C GLN A 260 -20.03 -14.88 -40.48
N GLY A 261 -20.52 -14.63 -39.28
CA GLY A 261 -20.93 -15.68 -38.35
C GLY A 261 -19.78 -16.25 -37.47
N VAL A 262 -18.52 -15.91 -37.73
CA VAL A 262 -17.37 -16.49 -37.00
C VAL A 262 -17.52 -16.35 -35.49
N GLY A 263 -17.89 -15.17 -34.98
CA GLY A 263 -18.12 -14.95 -33.55
C GLY A 263 -19.20 -15.85 -32.95
N ALA A 264 -20.31 -16.05 -33.69
CA ALA A 264 -21.37 -16.94 -33.22
C ALA A 264 -20.94 -18.41 -33.15
N HIS A 265 -20.14 -18.88 -34.10
CA HIS A 265 -19.55 -20.22 -34.06
C HIS A 265 -18.54 -20.42 -32.91
N LEU A 266 -17.73 -19.41 -32.66
CA LEU A 266 -16.79 -19.43 -31.50
C LEU A 266 -17.55 -19.53 -30.18
N VAL A 267 -18.60 -18.71 -30.00
CA VAL A 267 -19.46 -18.76 -28.80
C VAL A 267 -20.16 -20.11 -28.69
N ALA A 268 -20.72 -20.62 -29.77
CA ALA A 268 -21.41 -21.92 -29.76
C ALA A 268 -20.47 -23.07 -29.37
N ALA A 269 -19.25 -23.10 -29.93
CA ALA A 269 -18.24 -24.10 -29.59
C ALA A 269 -17.80 -23.98 -28.14
N PHE A 270 -17.56 -22.76 -27.65
CA PHE A 270 -17.21 -22.50 -26.26
C PHE A 270 -18.30 -23.01 -25.29
N LEU A 271 -19.55 -22.68 -25.57
CA LEU A 271 -20.69 -23.09 -24.73
C LEU A 271 -20.92 -24.60 -24.78
N SER A 272 -20.76 -25.23 -25.95
CA SER A 272 -20.85 -26.69 -26.08
C SER A 272 -19.82 -27.40 -25.19
N GLU A 273 -18.57 -26.96 -25.24
CA GLU A 273 -17.51 -27.52 -24.36
C GLU A 273 -17.80 -27.24 -22.89
N ALA A 274 -18.32 -26.05 -22.55
CA ALA A 274 -18.72 -25.72 -21.18
C ALA A 274 -19.80 -26.68 -20.65
N VAL A 275 -20.82 -27.01 -21.47
CA VAL A 275 -21.84 -28.01 -21.12
C VAL A 275 -21.22 -29.40 -20.91
N GLN A 276 -20.31 -29.83 -21.79
CA GLN A 276 -19.60 -31.10 -21.62
C GLN A 276 -18.79 -31.17 -20.33
N ARG A 277 -18.31 -30.02 -19.85
CA ARG A 277 -17.61 -29.89 -18.54
C ARG A 277 -18.57 -29.79 -17.34
N GLY A 278 -19.87 -29.88 -17.55
CA GLY A 278 -20.92 -29.83 -16.53
C GLY A 278 -21.37 -28.42 -16.13
N CYS A 279 -21.07 -27.41 -16.93
CA CYS A 279 -21.59 -26.07 -16.68
C CYS A 279 -23.05 -25.97 -17.11
N HIS A 280 -23.89 -25.36 -16.27
CA HIS A 280 -25.28 -25.05 -16.61
C HIS A 280 -25.49 -23.54 -16.82
N ARG A 281 -24.47 -22.73 -16.64
CA ARG A 281 -24.54 -21.28 -16.78
C ARG A 281 -23.26 -20.73 -17.37
N ALA A 282 -23.38 -19.72 -18.22
CA ALA A 282 -22.26 -18.93 -18.72
C ALA A 282 -22.48 -17.46 -18.44
N TRP A 283 -21.40 -16.74 -18.24
CA TRP A 283 -21.38 -15.28 -18.10
C TRP A 283 -20.25 -14.65 -18.92
N ALA A 284 -20.46 -13.41 -19.31
CA ALA A 284 -19.53 -12.58 -20.07
C ALA A 284 -19.74 -11.10 -19.71
N GLN A 285 -18.85 -10.25 -20.17
CA GLN A 285 -18.97 -8.80 -20.01
C GLN A 285 -18.84 -8.12 -21.37
N THR A 286 -19.51 -7.00 -21.55
CA THR A 286 -19.44 -6.18 -22.76
C THR A 286 -19.73 -4.72 -22.45
N GLU A 287 -19.32 -3.82 -23.33
CA GLU A 287 -19.74 -2.42 -23.28
C GLU A 287 -21.26 -2.34 -23.52
N ALA A 288 -21.95 -1.57 -22.69
CA ALA A 288 -23.40 -1.38 -22.80
C ALA A 288 -23.76 -0.40 -23.94
N GLY A 289 -24.89 -0.64 -24.59
CA GLY A 289 -25.41 0.24 -25.65
C GLY A 289 -24.73 0.09 -27.01
N GLY A 290 -23.66 -0.72 -27.12
CA GLY A 290 -22.87 -0.88 -28.31
C GLY A 290 -23.28 -2.05 -29.23
N PRO A 291 -22.63 -2.20 -30.39
CA PRO A 291 -22.86 -3.31 -31.33
C PRO A 291 -22.57 -4.69 -30.69
N ALA A 292 -21.69 -4.76 -29.73
CA ALA A 292 -21.36 -5.99 -29.04
C ALA A 292 -22.54 -6.45 -28.15
N GLU A 293 -23.22 -5.57 -27.44
CA GLU A 293 -24.41 -5.92 -26.67
C GLU A 293 -25.50 -6.51 -27.59
N ALA A 294 -25.76 -5.89 -28.77
CA ALA A 294 -26.72 -6.39 -29.74
C ALA A 294 -26.34 -7.78 -30.29
N PHE A 295 -25.04 -8.06 -30.43
CA PHE A 295 -24.54 -9.40 -30.82
C PHE A 295 -24.85 -10.42 -29.72
N TRP A 296 -24.54 -10.14 -28.46
CA TRP A 296 -24.80 -11.06 -27.36
C TRP A 296 -26.30 -11.35 -27.16
N ARG A 297 -27.12 -10.30 -27.22
CA ARG A 297 -28.59 -10.46 -27.12
C ARG A 297 -29.16 -11.37 -28.20
N ARG A 298 -28.67 -11.27 -29.47
CA ARG A 298 -29.08 -12.17 -30.56
C ARG A 298 -28.68 -13.63 -30.31
N LEU A 299 -27.62 -13.86 -29.54
CA LEU A 299 -27.19 -15.20 -29.11
C LEU A 299 -27.91 -15.68 -27.84
N GLY A 300 -28.93 -14.99 -27.38
CA GLY A 300 -29.75 -15.39 -26.23
C GLY A 300 -29.12 -15.09 -24.88
N TRP A 301 -28.15 -14.16 -24.84
CA TRP A 301 -27.59 -13.69 -23.59
C TRP A 301 -28.47 -12.58 -22.99
N ILE A 302 -28.61 -12.56 -21.66
CA ILE A 302 -29.45 -11.63 -20.91
C ILE A 302 -28.53 -10.69 -20.11
N GLY A 303 -28.77 -9.38 -20.21
CA GLY A 303 -28.11 -8.40 -19.34
C GLY A 303 -28.62 -8.55 -17.91
N GLU A 304 -27.72 -8.79 -16.97
CA GLU A 304 -28.02 -9.03 -15.56
C GLU A 304 -27.68 -7.84 -14.69
N HIS A 305 -26.54 -7.22 -14.94
CA HIS A 305 -26.06 -6.10 -14.15
C HIS A 305 -25.30 -5.08 -15.00
N ARG A 306 -25.51 -3.77 -14.71
CA ARG A 306 -24.84 -2.67 -15.40
C ARG A 306 -23.97 -1.91 -14.39
N LEU A 307 -22.71 -1.73 -14.72
CA LEU A 307 -21.75 -0.92 -13.98
C LEU A 307 -21.59 0.41 -14.72
N GLU A 308 -22.08 1.49 -14.12
CA GLU A 308 -22.05 2.82 -14.73
C GLU A 308 -20.62 3.41 -14.68
N ALA A 309 -20.22 4.07 -15.76
CA ALA A 309 -18.95 4.75 -15.92
C ALA A 309 -17.72 3.91 -15.52
N TYR A 310 -17.76 2.60 -15.77
CA TYR A 310 -16.74 1.64 -15.33
C TYR A 310 -15.40 1.82 -16.01
N ASP A 311 -15.37 2.15 -17.31
CA ASP A 311 -14.15 2.30 -18.09
C ASP A 311 -14.22 3.57 -18.96
N GLU A 312 -13.43 4.57 -18.63
CA GLU A 312 -13.38 5.87 -19.32
C GLU A 312 -14.77 6.50 -19.56
N GLY A 313 -15.67 6.37 -18.60
CA GLY A 313 -17.04 6.87 -18.69
C GLY A 313 -18.01 5.97 -19.47
N ARG A 314 -17.57 4.81 -19.94
CA ARG A 314 -18.41 3.81 -20.61
C ARG A 314 -18.99 2.84 -19.57
N ASP A 315 -20.20 2.42 -19.79
CA ASP A 315 -20.86 1.44 -18.92
C ASP A 315 -20.50 0.03 -19.34
N LEU A 316 -20.25 -0.82 -18.36
CA LEU A 316 -20.04 -2.26 -18.56
C LEU A 316 -21.34 -3.02 -18.25
N LEU A 317 -21.73 -3.92 -19.13
CA LEU A 317 -22.87 -4.81 -18.94
C LEU A 317 -22.39 -6.23 -18.66
N GLN A 318 -22.79 -6.78 -17.53
CA GLN A 318 -22.63 -8.20 -17.25
C GLN A 318 -23.77 -8.99 -17.89
N LEU A 319 -23.40 -10.02 -18.62
CA LEU A 319 -24.30 -10.86 -19.39
C LEU A 319 -24.33 -12.27 -18.82
N ARG A 320 -25.50 -12.89 -18.83
CA ARG A 320 -25.70 -14.27 -18.41
C ARG A 320 -26.42 -15.06 -19.51
N ARG A 321 -26.09 -16.35 -19.60
CA ARG A 321 -26.83 -17.34 -20.40
C ARG A 321 -26.94 -18.64 -19.64
N GLU A 322 -28.18 -19.17 -19.55
CA GLU A 322 -28.43 -20.54 -19.06
C GLU A 322 -28.07 -21.55 -20.16
N LEU A 323 -27.48 -22.67 -19.75
CA LEU A 323 -27.01 -23.77 -20.60
C LEU A 323 -27.87 -25.02 -20.29
N HIS A 324 -28.42 -25.63 -21.31
CA HIS A 324 -29.29 -26.80 -21.19
C HIS A 324 -28.72 -27.96 -21.98
#